data_25bca8f1df7f9b0ae2a553cc39f8378b
#
_entry.id   25bca8f1df7f9b0ae2a553cc39f8378b
#
_cell.length_a   1.000
_cell.length_b   1.000
_cell.length_c   1.000
_cell.angle_alpha   90.00
_cell.angle_beta   90.00
_cell.angle_gamma   90.00
#
_symmetry.space_group_name_H-M   'P 1'
#
loop_
_entity.id
_entity.type
_entity.pdbx_description
1 polymer ?
#
loop_
_entity_poly.entity_id
_entity_poly.type
_entity_poly.pdbx_seq_one_letter_code
_entity_poly.pdbx_strand_id
1 'polypeptide(L)'
;MRKDRDSQDTKRRSTFAILFYINRTKIRKDGTCQLLCKVSIDAEWEQIGTKASVNPDIWNPETGRADGRSENAVTVNRAIDELTKEITDHYNHIKKSLGFVTAELVKNAVKGIGQKPVTLLALFREHNEEYRKRIGIDRIKETYDSYQRSLKHLTAFVQEKKGVDDITLRSLDRVFYDDFEIFLQSDCKMKPKTVHEHMYRLKKMTMRAVSQGTLRRDPYCRLHPALPKRKSRHLKLEDLKTLMSTPIDKPNLQRVRDWFIFSTFTGLAYADLKRLSVNDITQAEDGTWWIHIKRQKTDTPSVIKLLDVPLRIIEKYKHERQGDKIFNLYCREYLIKLTHELGEEYGFDLTFHKACHNFGTHMTLSMGVPLETVSKMMGHTNITTTQIYAQVTDKKVDEDMKRLKEVTAGQKINIYEEDLSNLPKRRRRKSAV
;
A
#
# COMPACT_ATOMS: atom_id res chain seq x y z
N MET A 1 -44.68 -10.03 -17.21
CA MET A 1 -43.92 -11.26 -16.98
C MET A 1 -42.78 -11.36 -17.96
N ARG A 2 -41.61 -10.91 -17.58
CA ARG A 2 -40.36 -11.13 -18.33
C ARG A 2 -39.64 -12.27 -17.63
N LYS A 3 -39.41 -13.35 -18.38
CA LYS A 3 -38.66 -14.53 -17.90
C LYS A 3 -37.21 -14.17 -17.75
N ASP A 4 -36.70 -14.33 -16.54
CA ASP A 4 -35.28 -14.32 -16.23
C ASP A 4 -34.63 -15.48 -16.98
N ARG A 5 -33.66 -15.17 -17.83
CA ARG A 5 -32.76 -16.15 -18.42
C ARG A 5 -31.62 -16.37 -17.44
N ASP A 6 -31.67 -17.49 -16.75
CA ASP A 6 -30.53 -18.05 -16.03
C ASP A 6 -29.33 -18.12 -16.97
N SER A 7 -28.32 -17.33 -16.69
CA SER A 7 -26.99 -17.48 -17.28
C SER A 7 -26.29 -18.65 -16.60
N GLN A 8 -26.52 -19.85 -17.15
CA GLN A 8 -25.65 -21.00 -16.86
C GLN A 8 -24.24 -20.64 -17.34
N ASP A 9 -23.35 -20.42 -16.39
CA ASP A 9 -21.91 -20.28 -16.57
C ASP A 9 -21.36 -21.65 -17.03
N THR A 10 -21.40 -21.89 -18.34
CA THR A 10 -20.79 -23.06 -18.96
C THR A 10 -19.29 -22.89 -18.83
N LYS A 11 -18.69 -23.54 -17.81
CA LYS A 11 -17.23 -23.77 -17.72
C LYS A 11 -16.77 -24.37 -19.05
N ARG A 12 -16.25 -23.53 -19.94
CA ARG A 12 -15.60 -24.03 -21.19
C ARG A 12 -14.45 -24.92 -20.76
N ARG A 13 -14.58 -26.23 -21.08
CA ARG A 13 -13.48 -27.18 -20.89
C ARG A 13 -12.32 -26.72 -21.78
N SER A 14 -11.16 -26.46 -21.18
CA SER A 14 -9.94 -26.20 -21.93
C SER A 14 -9.63 -27.39 -22.84
N THR A 15 -9.41 -27.11 -24.10
CA THR A 15 -9.07 -28.14 -25.10
C THR A 15 -7.54 -28.23 -25.22
N PHE A 16 -7.00 -29.45 -25.14
CA PHE A 16 -5.58 -29.71 -25.33
C PHE A 16 -5.41 -30.84 -26.37
N ALA A 17 -4.70 -30.56 -27.45
CA ALA A 17 -4.46 -31.52 -28.50
C ALA A 17 -3.02 -31.42 -29.04
N ILE A 18 -2.45 -32.57 -29.36
CA ILE A 18 -1.12 -32.72 -29.96
C ILE A 18 -1.31 -33.42 -31.30
N LEU A 19 -0.82 -32.84 -32.40
CA LEU A 19 -0.91 -33.39 -33.74
C LEU A 19 0.48 -33.47 -34.37
N PHE A 20 0.86 -34.63 -34.83
CA PHE A 20 2.07 -34.80 -35.60
C PHE A 20 1.74 -34.83 -37.11
N TYR A 21 2.59 -34.22 -37.93
CA TYR A 21 2.42 -34.14 -39.36
C TYR A 21 3.74 -33.92 -40.08
N ILE A 22 3.76 -34.17 -41.38
CA ILE A 22 4.90 -33.91 -42.26
C ILE A 22 4.51 -32.93 -43.35
N ASN A 23 5.49 -32.18 -43.85
CA ASN A 23 5.29 -31.34 -45.02
C ASN A 23 5.89 -32.02 -46.27
N ARG A 24 5.05 -32.67 -47.05
CA ARG A 24 5.45 -33.41 -48.25
C ARG A 24 6.01 -32.53 -49.36
N THR A 25 5.87 -31.21 -49.30
CA THR A 25 6.47 -30.28 -50.27
C THR A 25 7.94 -29.96 -49.97
N LYS A 26 8.42 -30.33 -48.77
CA LYS A 26 9.80 -30.06 -48.29
C LYS A 26 10.52 -31.39 -48.04
N ILE A 27 10.79 -32.14 -49.11
CA ILE A 27 11.57 -33.36 -49.03
C ILE A 27 13.06 -33.02 -48.98
N ARG A 28 13.80 -33.62 -48.08
CA ARG A 28 15.26 -33.49 -47.94
C ARG A 28 15.97 -34.25 -49.03
N LYS A 29 17.28 -33.99 -49.21
CA LYS A 29 18.12 -34.68 -50.19
C LYS A 29 18.19 -36.21 -49.99
N ASP A 30 17.94 -36.67 -48.76
CA ASP A 30 17.91 -38.06 -48.34
C ASP A 30 16.52 -38.73 -48.56
N GLY A 31 15.57 -38.03 -49.18
CA GLY A 31 14.22 -38.55 -49.45
C GLY A 31 13.28 -38.47 -48.23
N THR A 32 13.71 -37.94 -47.12
CA THR A 32 12.89 -37.84 -45.91
C THR A 32 12.22 -36.47 -45.74
N CYS A 33 11.13 -36.42 -44.97
CA CYS A 33 10.48 -35.18 -44.52
C CYS A 33 10.72 -34.96 -43.05
N GLN A 34 10.85 -33.72 -42.64
CA GLN A 34 10.90 -33.40 -41.22
C GLN A 34 9.55 -33.66 -40.55
N LEU A 35 9.58 -34.36 -39.41
CA LEU A 35 8.43 -34.51 -38.55
C LEU A 35 8.16 -33.19 -37.79
N LEU A 36 6.93 -32.73 -37.82
CA LEU A 36 6.46 -31.50 -37.15
C LEU A 36 5.38 -31.86 -36.15
N CYS A 37 5.35 -31.13 -35.04
CA CYS A 37 4.35 -31.25 -33.98
C CYS A 37 3.57 -29.95 -33.85
N LYS A 38 2.25 -30.03 -33.87
CA LYS A 38 1.34 -28.92 -33.57
C LYS A 38 0.71 -29.15 -32.21
N VAL A 39 0.92 -28.21 -31.27
CA VAL A 39 0.27 -28.19 -29.96
C VAL A 39 -0.83 -27.16 -30.01
N SER A 40 -2.07 -27.57 -29.74
CA SER A 40 -3.25 -26.69 -29.72
C SER A 40 -3.82 -26.64 -28.29
N ILE A 41 -4.04 -25.45 -27.75
CA ILE A 41 -4.65 -25.23 -26.45
C ILE A 41 -5.67 -24.13 -26.64
N ASP A 42 -6.91 -24.42 -26.31
CA ASP A 42 -8.07 -23.57 -26.59
C ASP A 42 -8.10 -23.12 -28.07
N ALA A 43 -8.21 -21.91 -28.42
CA ALA A 43 -8.22 -21.46 -29.83
C ALA A 43 -6.82 -21.16 -30.40
N GLU A 44 -5.76 -21.32 -29.61
CA GLU A 44 -4.38 -20.99 -29.98
C GLU A 44 -3.59 -22.27 -30.29
N TRP A 45 -2.62 -22.17 -31.20
CA TRP A 45 -1.71 -23.25 -31.48
C TRP A 45 -0.30 -22.77 -31.77
N GLU A 46 0.65 -23.66 -31.51
CA GLU A 46 2.07 -23.44 -31.77
C GLU A 46 2.71 -24.65 -32.44
N GLN A 47 3.70 -24.38 -33.29
CA GLN A 47 4.46 -25.45 -33.96
C GLN A 47 5.78 -25.69 -33.23
N ILE A 48 6.06 -26.96 -32.98
CA ILE A 48 7.33 -27.45 -32.44
C ILE A 48 8.01 -28.28 -33.51
N GLY A 49 9.20 -27.88 -33.95
CA GLY A 49 10.02 -28.69 -34.87
C GLY A 49 10.65 -29.85 -34.11
N THR A 50 10.53 -31.06 -34.64
CA THR A 50 11.23 -32.22 -34.08
C THR A 50 12.60 -32.40 -34.74
N LYS A 51 13.47 -33.20 -34.11
CA LYS A 51 14.75 -33.61 -34.70
C LYS A 51 14.58 -34.83 -35.59
N ALA A 52 13.42 -35.48 -35.62
CA ALA A 52 13.13 -36.69 -36.37
C ALA A 52 12.74 -36.36 -37.81
N SER A 53 13.07 -37.26 -38.71
CA SER A 53 12.70 -37.25 -40.13
C SER A 53 12.09 -38.60 -40.48
N VAL A 54 11.08 -38.59 -41.34
CA VAL A 54 10.33 -39.77 -41.72
C VAL A 54 10.27 -39.89 -43.25
N ASN A 55 10.34 -41.10 -43.75
CA ASN A 55 10.05 -41.36 -45.18
C ASN A 55 8.55 -41.08 -45.43
N PRO A 56 8.18 -40.18 -46.37
CA PRO A 56 6.79 -39.82 -46.64
C PRO A 56 5.91 -41.00 -47.06
N ASP A 57 6.51 -42.08 -47.61
CA ASP A 57 5.78 -43.27 -48.10
C ASP A 57 5.22 -44.10 -46.91
N ILE A 58 5.87 -44.12 -45.81
CA ILE A 58 5.43 -44.85 -44.62
C ILE A 58 4.64 -43.98 -43.62
N TRP A 59 4.42 -42.68 -43.92
CA TRP A 59 3.70 -41.77 -43.03
C TRP A 59 2.19 -41.91 -43.18
N ASN A 60 1.52 -42.26 -42.11
CA ASN A 60 0.07 -42.32 -42.03
C ASN A 60 -0.50 -41.04 -41.42
N PRO A 61 -1.18 -40.17 -42.18
CA PRO A 61 -1.71 -38.91 -41.68
C PRO A 61 -2.93 -39.08 -40.74
N GLU A 62 -3.66 -40.21 -40.83
CA GLU A 62 -4.83 -40.47 -39.99
C GLU A 62 -4.43 -40.84 -38.56
N THR A 63 -3.38 -41.67 -38.43
CA THR A 63 -2.85 -42.05 -37.10
C THR A 63 -1.83 -41.06 -36.55
N GLY A 64 -1.25 -40.20 -37.42
CA GLY A 64 -0.14 -39.33 -37.07
C GLY A 64 1.14 -40.08 -36.71
N ARG A 65 1.36 -41.28 -37.33
CA ARG A 65 2.48 -42.21 -37.07
C ARG A 65 3.04 -42.76 -38.34
N ALA A 66 4.22 -43.36 -38.26
CA ALA A 66 4.82 -44.10 -39.33
C ALA A 66 4.35 -45.56 -39.28
N ASP A 67 3.89 -46.08 -40.41
CA ASP A 67 3.45 -47.48 -40.59
C ASP A 67 4.63 -48.46 -40.83
N GLY A 68 4.42 -49.71 -40.43
CA GLY A 68 5.41 -50.75 -40.58
C GLY A 68 6.39 -50.92 -39.41
N ARG A 69 7.39 -51.83 -39.66
CA ARG A 69 8.40 -52.20 -38.66
C ARG A 69 9.84 -51.85 -39.08
N SER A 70 9.98 -50.98 -40.07
CA SER A 70 11.31 -50.47 -40.46
C SER A 70 11.99 -49.72 -39.34
N GLU A 71 13.31 -49.67 -39.33
CA GLU A 71 14.11 -48.96 -38.36
C GLU A 71 13.69 -47.46 -38.28
N ASN A 72 13.41 -46.87 -39.45
CA ASN A 72 12.90 -45.49 -39.51
C ASN A 72 11.52 -45.35 -38.85
N ALA A 73 10.58 -46.29 -39.10
CA ALA A 73 9.25 -46.28 -38.50
C ALA A 73 9.34 -46.40 -36.96
N VAL A 74 10.16 -47.31 -36.44
CA VAL A 74 10.38 -47.51 -34.99
C VAL A 74 10.97 -46.28 -34.38
N THR A 75 12.01 -45.72 -34.99
CA THR A 75 12.68 -44.49 -34.45
C THR A 75 11.77 -43.29 -34.44
N VAL A 76 10.99 -43.06 -35.51
CA VAL A 76 10.02 -41.94 -35.60
C VAL A 76 8.92 -42.10 -34.57
N ASN A 77 8.31 -43.29 -34.47
CA ASN A 77 7.23 -43.53 -33.48
C ASN A 77 7.70 -43.38 -32.07
N ARG A 78 8.93 -43.79 -31.72
CA ARG A 78 9.53 -43.57 -30.41
C ARG A 78 9.72 -42.07 -30.12
N ALA A 79 10.21 -41.29 -31.09
CA ALA A 79 10.35 -39.86 -30.96
C ALA A 79 9.00 -39.14 -30.75
N ILE A 80 7.92 -39.65 -31.39
CA ILE A 80 6.55 -39.17 -31.19
C ILE A 80 6.11 -39.41 -29.73
N ASP A 81 6.33 -40.62 -29.21
CA ASP A 81 5.93 -41.01 -27.87
C ASP A 81 6.69 -40.21 -26.80
N GLU A 82 8.01 -40.05 -26.97
CA GLU A 82 8.87 -39.25 -26.06
C GLU A 82 8.44 -37.77 -26.02
N LEU A 83 8.23 -37.17 -27.20
CA LEU A 83 7.81 -35.78 -27.30
C LEU A 83 6.39 -35.54 -26.77
N THR A 84 5.47 -36.49 -27.02
CA THR A 84 4.11 -36.45 -26.48
C THR A 84 4.12 -36.45 -24.95
N LYS A 85 4.94 -37.31 -24.36
CA LYS A 85 5.12 -37.38 -22.91
C LYS A 85 5.68 -36.05 -22.36
N GLU A 86 6.76 -35.55 -22.97
CA GLU A 86 7.39 -34.31 -22.57
C GLU A 86 6.42 -33.12 -22.63
N ILE A 87 5.66 -32.97 -23.73
CA ILE A 87 4.64 -31.90 -23.88
C ILE A 87 3.55 -32.04 -22.82
N THR A 88 3.09 -33.26 -22.54
CA THR A 88 2.03 -33.53 -21.56
C THR A 88 2.51 -33.24 -20.15
N ASP A 89 3.74 -33.63 -19.81
CA ASP A 89 4.35 -33.36 -18.51
C ASP A 89 4.50 -31.83 -18.28
N HIS A 90 4.98 -31.11 -19.29
CA HIS A 90 5.07 -29.64 -19.22
C HIS A 90 3.69 -29.00 -19.12
N TYR A 91 2.69 -29.47 -19.91
CA TYR A 91 1.31 -28.97 -19.81
C TYR A 91 0.76 -29.12 -18.38
N ASN A 92 0.90 -30.30 -17.78
CA ASN A 92 0.41 -30.59 -16.44
C ASN A 92 1.14 -29.78 -15.37
N HIS A 93 2.45 -29.64 -15.50
CA HIS A 93 3.27 -28.85 -14.60
C HIS A 93 2.88 -27.37 -14.65
N ILE A 94 2.76 -26.78 -15.85
CA ILE A 94 2.36 -25.39 -16.04
C ILE A 94 0.95 -25.17 -15.51
N LYS A 95 0.00 -26.09 -15.80
CA LYS A 95 -1.37 -26.01 -15.31
C LYS A 95 -1.45 -26.02 -13.79
N LYS A 96 -0.68 -26.87 -13.14
CA LYS A 96 -0.60 -26.94 -11.67
C LYS A 96 0.03 -25.69 -11.08
N SER A 97 1.09 -25.17 -11.70
CA SER A 97 1.85 -24.02 -11.16
C SER A 97 1.15 -22.68 -11.38
N LEU A 98 0.49 -22.50 -12.54
CA LEU A 98 -0.06 -21.21 -12.97
C LEU A 98 -1.58 -21.17 -13.06
N GLY A 99 -2.25 -22.33 -13.02
CA GLY A 99 -3.70 -22.42 -13.16
C GLY A 99 -4.22 -22.29 -14.58
N PHE A 100 -3.39 -21.94 -15.56
CA PHE A 100 -3.74 -21.90 -16.99
C PHE A 100 -2.52 -22.30 -17.84
N VAL A 101 -2.77 -22.66 -19.09
CA VAL A 101 -1.72 -23.05 -20.03
C VAL A 101 -1.99 -22.42 -21.39
N THR A 102 -0.95 -21.93 -22.06
CA THR A 102 -1.00 -21.53 -23.48
C THR A 102 -0.07 -22.38 -24.32
N ALA A 103 -0.36 -22.50 -25.63
CA ALA A 103 0.48 -23.27 -26.55
C ALA A 103 1.92 -22.71 -26.60
N GLU A 104 2.09 -21.39 -26.50
CA GLU A 104 3.39 -20.72 -26.41
C GLU A 104 4.20 -21.12 -25.17
N LEU A 105 3.56 -21.21 -24.01
CA LEU A 105 4.23 -21.60 -22.74
C LEU A 105 4.75 -23.04 -22.85
N VAL A 106 3.95 -23.95 -23.38
CA VAL A 106 4.36 -25.34 -23.57
C VAL A 106 5.50 -25.43 -24.58
N LYS A 107 5.42 -24.75 -25.72
CA LYS A 107 6.50 -24.70 -26.72
C LYS A 107 7.81 -24.18 -26.13
N ASN A 108 7.74 -23.09 -25.34
CA ASN A 108 8.91 -22.51 -24.73
C ASN A 108 9.53 -23.45 -23.69
N ALA A 109 8.72 -24.16 -22.92
CA ALA A 109 9.17 -25.14 -21.94
C ALA A 109 9.90 -26.32 -22.63
N VAL A 110 9.31 -26.92 -23.70
CA VAL A 110 9.93 -27.99 -24.49
C VAL A 110 11.24 -27.55 -25.16
N LYS A 111 11.34 -26.29 -25.58
CA LYS A 111 12.57 -25.74 -26.16
C LYS A 111 13.62 -25.34 -25.16
N GLY A 112 13.34 -25.42 -23.86
CA GLY A 112 14.23 -24.91 -22.83
C GLY A 112 14.41 -23.39 -22.89
N ILE A 113 13.52 -22.65 -23.59
CA ILE A 113 13.52 -21.20 -23.68
C ILE A 113 12.82 -20.67 -22.43
N GLY A 114 13.58 -20.54 -21.36
CA GLY A 114 13.08 -20.19 -20.06
C GLY A 114 12.87 -18.70 -19.85
N GLN A 115 11.93 -18.06 -20.53
CA GLN A 115 11.26 -16.93 -19.89
C GLN A 115 10.14 -17.50 -19.04
N LYS A 116 10.44 -17.74 -17.76
CA LYS A 116 9.38 -18.00 -16.77
C LYS A 116 8.42 -16.82 -16.84
N PRO A 117 7.12 -17.05 -17.06
CA PRO A 117 6.16 -15.95 -17.05
C PRO A 117 6.30 -15.20 -15.72
N VAL A 118 6.37 -13.89 -15.80
CA VAL A 118 6.47 -13.08 -14.57
C VAL A 118 5.14 -13.21 -13.83
N THR A 119 5.23 -13.79 -12.65
CA THR A 119 4.07 -14.07 -11.79
C THR A 119 3.97 -13.05 -10.68
N LEU A 120 2.80 -12.91 -10.08
CA LEU A 120 2.50 -11.90 -9.08
C LEU A 120 3.34 -12.07 -7.81
N LEU A 121 3.39 -13.31 -7.27
CA LEU A 121 4.13 -13.56 -6.04
C LEU A 121 5.65 -13.50 -6.27
N ALA A 122 6.14 -13.95 -7.44
CA ALA A 122 7.54 -13.80 -7.80
C ALA A 122 7.95 -12.33 -7.89
N LEU A 123 7.17 -11.48 -8.56
CA LEU A 123 7.40 -10.04 -8.62
C LEU A 123 7.38 -9.40 -7.22
N PHE A 124 6.47 -9.83 -6.37
CA PHE A 124 6.38 -9.30 -5.01
C PHE A 124 7.58 -9.72 -4.16
N ARG A 125 8.06 -10.98 -4.28
CA ARG A 125 9.29 -11.45 -3.61
C ARG A 125 10.50 -10.66 -4.07
N GLU A 126 10.65 -10.44 -5.38
CA GLU A 126 11.72 -9.60 -5.96
C GLU A 126 11.70 -8.19 -5.37
N HIS A 127 10.54 -7.53 -5.38
CA HIS A 127 10.38 -6.22 -4.75
C HIS A 127 10.81 -6.21 -3.28
N ASN A 128 10.42 -7.24 -2.51
CA ASN A 128 10.77 -7.31 -1.09
C ASN A 128 12.28 -7.52 -0.89
N GLU A 129 12.93 -8.30 -1.74
CA GLU A 129 14.39 -8.49 -1.67
C GLU A 129 15.15 -7.21 -2.03
N GLU A 130 14.72 -6.46 -3.04
CA GLU A 130 15.28 -5.15 -3.34
C GLU A 130 15.09 -4.17 -2.18
N TYR A 131 13.88 -4.19 -1.59
CA TYR A 131 13.58 -3.34 -0.44
C TYR A 131 14.47 -3.69 0.76
N ARG A 132 14.69 -5.01 1.02
CA ARG A 132 15.54 -5.52 2.10
C ARG A 132 16.98 -5.02 2.00
N LYS A 133 17.54 -5.01 0.77
CA LYS A 133 18.90 -4.52 0.51
C LYS A 133 19.09 -3.02 0.81
N ARG A 134 18.00 -2.26 0.87
CA ARG A 134 18.01 -0.82 1.11
C ARG A 134 17.68 -0.44 2.55
N ILE A 135 17.46 -1.43 3.44
CA ILE A 135 17.24 -1.17 4.87
C ILE A 135 18.51 -0.59 5.48
N GLY A 136 18.36 0.53 6.20
CA GLY A 136 19.49 1.26 6.80
C GLY A 136 20.17 2.25 5.86
N ILE A 137 19.84 2.26 4.57
CA ILE A 137 20.31 3.27 3.60
C ILE A 137 19.22 4.35 3.44
N ASP A 138 18.08 3.99 2.86
CA ASP A 138 16.95 4.90 2.60
C ASP A 138 15.59 4.23 2.90
N ARG A 139 15.60 3.06 3.50
CA ARG A 139 14.42 2.26 3.87
C ARG A 139 14.47 1.83 5.32
N ILE A 140 13.29 1.66 5.92
CA ILE A 140 13.13 1.22 7.30
C ILE A 140 12.56 -0.19 7.37
N LYS A 141 13.00 -0.96 8.38
CA LYS A 141 12.63 -2.35 8.58
C LYS A 141 11.12 -2.55 8.74
N GLU A 142 10.44 -1.68 9.47
CA GLU A 142 9.00 -1.76 9.73
C GLU A 142 8.16 -1.76 8.45
N THR A 143 8.60 -0.99 7.45
CA THR A 143 7.94 -0.98 6.14
C THR A 143 8.19 -2.28 5.39
N TYR A 144 9.43 -2.82 5.42
CA TYR A 144 9.75 -4.14 4.87
C TYR A 144 8.86 -5.23 5.49
N ASP A 145 8.77 -5.27 6.82
CA ASP A 145 7.94 -6.24 7.54
C ASP A 145 6.45 -6.12 7.15
N SER A 146 5.99 -4.91 6.85
CA SER A 146 4.64 -4.68 6.34
C SER A 146 4.42 -5.24 4.94
N TYR A 147 5.41 -5.14 4.04
CA TYR A 147 5.36 -5.79 2.73
C TYR A 147 5.40 -7.30 2.83
N GLN A 148 6.22 -7.86 3.73
CA GLN A 148 6.29 -9.29 3.98
C GLN A 148 4.95 -9.85 4.48
N ARG A 149 4.26 -9.14 5.39
CA ARG A 149 2.91 -9.53 5.81
C ARG A 149 1.92 -9.52 4.64
N SER A 150 2.01 -8.52 3.76
CA SER A 150 1.13 -8.49 2.58
C SER A 150 1.40 -9.64 1.61
N LEU A 151 2.66 -9.97 1.37
CA LEU A 151 3.04 -11.13 0.56
C LEU A 151 2.52 -12.43 1.19
N LYS A 152 2.64 -12.61 2.52
CA LYS A 152 2.13 -13.79 3.22
C LYS A 152 0.63 -13.98 2.99
N HIS A 153 -0.19 -12.93 3.19
CA HIS A 153 -1.65 -13.02 2.99
C HIS A 153 -2.01 -13.23 1.52
N LEU A 154 -1.29 -12.60 0.59
CA LEU A 154 -1.54 -12.80 -0.84
C LEU A 154 -1.17 -14.24 -1.27
N THR A 155 -0.09 -14.80 -0.73
CA THR A 155 0.30 -16.20 -0.98
C THR A 155 -0.77 -17.16 -0.46
N ALA A 156 -1.25 -16.97 0.77
CA ALA A 156 -2.32 -17.78 1.34
C ALA A 156 -3.59 -17.71 0.48
N PHE A 157 -4.00 -16.50 0.05
CA PHE A 157 -5.15 -16.33 -0.83
C PHE A 157 -5.01 -17.09 -2.15
N VAL A 158 -3.84 -16.97 -2.81
CA VAL A 158 -3.57 -17.65 -4.10
C VAL A 158 -3.63 -19.16 -3.92
N GLN A 159 -3.05 -19.69 -2.85
CA GLN A 159 -3.03 -21.13 -2.58
C GLN A 159 -4.39 -21.68 -2.16
N GLU A 160 -5.06 -21.03 -1.20
CA GLU A 160 -6.30 -21.52 -0.59
C GLU A 160 -7.54 -21.28 -1.47
N LYS A 161 -7.62 -20.13 -2.13
CA LYS A 161 -8.82 -19.74 -2.90
C LYS A 161 -8.69 -19.97 -4.40
N LYS A 162 -7.48 -19.93 -4.95
CA LYS A 162 -7.25 -20.17 -6.38
C LYS A 162 -6.65 -21.55 -6.66
N GLY A 163 -6.12 -22.27 -5.64
CA GLY A 163 -5.59 -23.64 -5.75
C GLY A 163 -4.33 -23.75 -6.62
N VAL A 164 -3.55 -22.67 -6.71
CA VAL A 164 -2.31 -22.60 -7.51
C VAL A 164 -1.15 -22.07 -6.68
N ASP A 165 0.09 -22.35 -7.09
CA ASP A 165 1.28 -21.88 -6.36
C ASP A 165 1.57 -20.38 -6.60
N ASP A 166 1.21 -19.87 -7.77
CA ASP A 166 1.37 -18.45 -8.15
C ASP A 166 0.40 -18.12 -9.29
N ILE A 167 0.24 -16.84 -9.60
CA ILE A 167 -0.66 -16.36 -10.66
C ILE A 167 0.07 -15.43 -11.61
N THR A 168 -0.20 -15.53 -12.93
CA THR A 168 0.44 -14.61 -13.88
C THR A 168 -0.15 -13.21 -13.77
N LEU A 169 0.68 -12.23 -14.06
CA LEU A 169 0.25 -10.83 -14.06
C LEU A 169 -0.83 -10.54 -15.10
N ARG A 170 -0.86 -11.29 -16.20
CA ARG A 170 -1.86 -11.12 -17.29
C ARG A 170 -3.26 -11.61 -16.91
N SER A 171 -3.37 -12.55 -15.96
CA SER A 171 -4.66 -13.06 -15.47
C SER A 171 -5.26 -12.25 -14.32
N LEU A 172 -4.60 -11.16 -13.91
CA LEU A 172 -5.11 -10.27 -12.90
C LEU A 172 -6.25 -9.42 -13.47
N ASP A 173 -7.43 -9.62 -12.94
CA ASP A 173 -8.65 -8.90 -13.29
C ASP A 173 -9.32 -8.29 -12.07
N ARG A 174 -10.48 -7.70 -12.26
CA ARG A 174 -11.27 -7.12 -11.17
C ARG A 174 -11.76 -8.17 -10.19
N VAL A 175 -12.13 -9.35 -10.68
CA VAL A 175 -12.63 -10.44 -9.82
C VAL A 175 -11.56 -10.87 -8.82
N PHE A 176 -10.31 -11.02 -9.28
CA PHE A 176 -9.19 -11.32 -8.40
C PHE A 176 -9.01 -10.25 -7.31
N TYR A 177 -9.15 -8.97 -7.68
CA TYR A 177 -9.03 -7.86 -6.73
C TYR A 177 -10.13 -7.91 -5.66
N ASP A 178 -11.38 -8.04 -6.08
CA ASP A 178 -12.56 -8.07 -5.19
C ASP A 178 -12.52 -9.32 -4.28
N ASP A 179 -12.15 -10.50 -4.82
CA ASP A 179 -12.00 -11.75 -4.06
C ASP A 179 -10.90 -11.65 -2.98
N PHE A 180 -9.77 -11.01 -3.31
CA PHE A 180 -8.71 -10.80 -2.33
C PHE A 180 -9.13 -9.83 -1.23
N GLU A 181 -9.88 -8.78 -1.55
CA GLU A 181 -10.45 -7.86 -0.55
C GLU A 181 -11.39 -8.60 0.40
N ILE A 182 -12.31 -9.42 -0.14
CA ILE A 182 -13.23 -10.25 0.63
C ILE A 182 -12.47 -11.23 1.53
N PHE A 183 -11.45 -11.92 1.02
CA PHE A 183 -10.60 -12.83 1.80
C PHE A 183 -9.97 -12.13 3.01
N LEU A 184 -9.42 -10.92 2.81
CA LEU A 184 -8.83 -10.14 3.89
C LEU A 184 -9.87 -9.73 4.96
N GLN A 185 -11.09 -9.39 4.53
CA GLN A 185 -12.17 -8.97 5.42
C GLN A 185 -12.81 -10.16 6.16
N SER A 186 -13.15 -11.22 5.44
CA SER A 186 -13.97 -12.33 5.95
C SER A 186 -13.13 -13.44 6.57
N ASP A 187 -12.13 -13.96 5.84
CA ASP A 187 -11.31 -15.08 6.32
C ASP A 187 -10.25 -14.60 7.31
N CYS A 188 -9.55 -13.49 6.99
CA CYS A 188 -8.53 -12.92 7.87
C CYS A 188 -9.10 -11.98 8.95
N LYS A 189 -10.38 -11.63 8.91
CA LYS A 189 -11.09 -10.73 9.87
C LYS A 189 -10.35 -9.41 10.12
N MET A 190 -9.77 -8.83 9.07
CA MET A 190 -8.98 -7.62 9.19
C MET A 190 -9.84 -6.36 9.30
N LYS A 191 -9.34 -5.38 10.05
CA LYS A 191 -9.97 -4.06 10.11
C LYS A 191 -9.84 -3.32 8.76
N PRO A 192 -10.81 -2.47 8.37
CA PRO A 192 -10.83 -1.79 7.07
C PRO A 192 -9.54 -1.04 6.71
N LYS A 193 -8.86 -0.45 7.70
CA LYS A 193 -7.57 0.22 7.48
C LYS A 193 -6.47 -0.75 7.05
N THR A 194 -6.41 -1.94 7.65
CA THR A 194 -5.41 -2.97 7.32
C THR A 194 -5.69 -3.55 5.94
N VAL A 195 -6.97 -3.81 5.61
CA VAL A 195 -7.40 -4.22 4.27
C VAL A 195 -6.93 -3.20 3.23
N HIS A 196 -7.25 -1.91 3.43
CA HIS A 196 -6.80 -0.83 2.55
C HIS A 196 -5.29 -0.87 2.29
N GLU A 197 -4.48 -1.09 3.32
CA GLU A 197 -3.02 -1.14 3.19
C GLU A 197 -2.53 -2.35 2.36
N HIS A 198 -3.16 -3.52 2.51
CA HIS A 198 -2.84 -4.70 1.68
C HIS A 198 -3.25 -4.50 0.23
N MET A 199 -4.46 -3.98 -0.02
CA MET A 199 -4.96 -3.67 -1.37
C MET A 199 -4.10 -2.61 -2.07
N TYR A 200 -3.65 -1.59 -1.34
CA TYR A 200 -2.73 -0.57 -1.87
C TYR A 200 -1.39 -1.19 -2.30
N ARG A 201 -0.85 -2.15 -1.52
CA ARG A 201 0.40 -2.84 -1.87
C ARG A 201 0.23 -3.76 -3.08
N LEU A 202 -0.92 -4.43 -3.23
CA LEU A 202 -1.24 -5.18 -4.44
C LEU A 202 -1.22 -4.27 -5.67
N LYS A 203 -1.91 -3.12 -5.62
CA LYS A 203 -1.87 -2.13 -6.72
C LYS A 203 -0.45 -1.65 -7.02
N LYS A 204 0.37 -1.45 -6.00
CA LYS A 204 1.76 -1.05 -6.21
C LYS A 204 2.56 -2.10 -6.98
N MET A 205 2.25 -3.39 -6.81
CA MET A 205 2.89 -4.45 -7.59
C MET A 205 2.45 -4.41 -9.06
N THR A 206 1.16 -4.20 -9.36
CA THR A 206 0.70 -4.06 -10.75
C THR A 206 1.27 -2.82 -11.43
N MET A 207 1.37 -1.69 -10.72
CA MET A 207 2.04 -0.48 -11.23
C MET A 207 3.54 -0.73 -11.50
N ARG A 208 4.23 -1.49 -10.64
CA ARG A 208 5.62 -1.91 -10.86
C ARG A 208 5.74 -2.76 -12.12
N ALA A 209 4.83 -3.73 -12.31
CA ALA A 209 4.78 -4.56 -13.52
C ALA A 209 4.61 -3.72 -14.81
N VAL A 210 3.82 -2.64 -14.75
CA VAL A 210 3.69 -1.69 -15.87
C VAL A 210 4.99 -0.92 -16.09
N SER A 211 5.62 -0.41 -15.03
CA SER A 211 6.89 0.34 -15.14
C SER A 211 8.05 -0.53 -15.67
N GLN A 212 8.01 -1.84 -15.43
CA GLN A 212 8.97 -2.83 -15.95
C GLN A 212 8.61 -3.34 -17.36
N GLY A 213 7.50 -2.86 -17.96
CA GLY A 213 7.03 -3.30 -19.28
C GLY A 213 6.40 -4.70 -19.31
N THR A 214 6.23 -5.36 -18.16
CA THR A 214 5.62 -6.71 -18.06
C THR A 214 4.12 -6.68 -18.31
N LEU A 215 3.46 -5.59 -17.88
CA LEU A 215 2.07 -5.28 -18.19
C LEU A 215 1.99 -4.03 -19.05
N ARG A 216 1.12 -4.06 -20.09
CA ARG A 216 0.84 -2.87 -20.91
C ARG A 216 0.05 -1.80 -20.16
N ARG A 217 -0.81 -2.23 -19.22
CA ARG A 217 -1.71 -1.38 -18.46
C ARG A 217 -1.95 -1.99 -17.09
N ASP A 218 -2.06 -1.14 -16.07
CA ASP A 218 -2.48 -1.57 -14.73
C ASP A 218 -3.96 -1.97 -14.72
N PRO A 219 -4.29 -3.26 -14.43
CA PRO A 219 -5.68 -3.73 -14.37
C PRO A 219 -6.49 -3.03 -13.29
N TYR A 220 -5.83 -2.45 -12.29
CA TYR A 220 -6.44 -1.81 -11.11
C TYR A 220 -6.36 -0.28 -11.14
N CYS A 221 -6.03 0.35 -12.29
CA CYS A 221 -5.81 1.80 -12.37
C CYS A 221 -7.03 2.63 -11.90
N ARG A 222 -8.26 2.13 -12.14
CA ARG A 222 -9.52 2.78 -11.74
C ARG A 222 -10.06 2.33 -10.38
N LEU A 223 -9.42 1.35 -9.75
CA LEU A 223 -9.86 0.84 -8.45
C LEU A 223 -9.13 1.60 -7.34
N HIS A 224 -9.89 2.07 -6.37
CA HIS A 224 -9.36 2.75 -5.19
C HIS A 224 -9.83 1.98 -3.96
N PRO A 225 -8.88 1.38 -3.18
CA PRO A 225 -9.27 0.73 -1.93
C PRO A 225 -10.03 1.71 -1.04
N ALA A 226 -11.13 1.25 -0.44
CA ALA A 226 -11.95 2.09 0.42
C ALA A 226 -11.12 2.65 1.59
N LEU A 227 -11.10 3.96 1.73
CA LEU A 227 -10.47 4.61 2.87
C LEU A 227 -11.42 4.53 4.08
N PRO A 228 -10.95 4.03 5.22
CA PRO A 228 -11.77 4.03 6.43
C PRO A 228 -12.11 5.46 6.84
N LYS A 229 -13.33 5.68 7.34
CA LYS A 229 -13.75 6.97 7.90
C LYS A 229 -12.76 7.37 9.00
N ARG A 230 -12.21 8.58 8.90
CA ARG A 230 -11.27 9.10 9.89
C ARG A 230 -12.04 9.45 11.17
N LYS A 231 -11.73 8.79 12.28
CA LYS A 231 -12.13 9.26 13.60
C LYS A 231 -11.25 10.45 14.02
N SER A 232 -11.78 11.36 14.84
CA SER A 232 -10.97 12.42 15.47
C SER A 232 -9.76 11.79 16.16
N ARG A 233 -8.58 12.32 15.89
CA ARG A 233 -7.33 11.81 16.44
C ARG A 233 -6.77 12.68 17.57
N HIS A 234 -7.47 13.75 17.92
CA HIS A 234 -7.14 14.62 19.06
C HIS A 234 -8.16 14.41 20.20
N LEU A 235 -7.80 14.76 21.40
CA LEU A 235 -8.73 14.86 22.53
C LEU A 235 -9.65 16.07 22.34
N LYS A 236 -10.80 16.08 22.98
CA LYS A 236 -11.56 17.30 23.16
C LYS A 236 -10.76 18.27 24.05
N LEU A 237 -10.98 19.57 23.88
CA LEU A 237 -10.23 20.57 24.65
C LEU A 237 -10.52 20.46 26.15
N GLU A 238 -11.76 20.12 26.51
CA GLU A 238 -12.20 19.91 27.91
C GLU A 238 -11.48 18.69 28.51
N ASP A 239 -11.40 17.56 27.79
CA ASP A 239 -10.69 16.36 28.23
C ASP A 239 -9.19 16.64 28.44
N LEU A 240 -8.59 17.44 27.55
CA LEU A 240 -7.19 17.85 27.69
C LEU A 240 -6.99 18.73 28.92
N LYS A 241 -7.88 19.68 29.18
CA LYS A 241 -7.84 20.52 30.40
C LYS A 241 -7.98 19.67 31.66
N THR A 242 -8.92 18.73 31.69
CA THR A 242 -9.09 17.79 32.82
C THR A 242 -7.81 16.99 33.05
N LEU A 243 -7.20 16.43 31.98
CA LEU A 243 -5.94 15.68 32.09
C LEU A 243 -4.79 16.54 32.67
N MET A 244 -4.76 17.84 32.35
CA MET A 244 -3.73 18.76 32.83
C MET A 244 -3.93 19.16 34.29
N SER A 245 -5.16 19.30 34.74
CA SER A 245 -5.50 19.86 36.07
C SER A 245 -5.69 18.81 37.16
N THR A 246 -6.00 17.57 36.81
CA THR A 246 -6.31 16.52 37.77
C THR A 246 -5.04 15.91 38.38
N PRO A 247 -4.90 15.84 39.71
CA PRO A 247 -3.81 15.13 40.36
C PRO A 247 -3.79 13.62 40.00
N ILE A 248 -2.61 13.04 39.91
CA ILE A 248 -2.41 11.62 39.67
C ILE A 248 -1.49 11.09 40.76
N ASP A 249 -1.97 10.09 41.51
CA ASP A 249 -1.21 9.55 42.66
C ASP A 249 -0.12 8.56 42.18
N LYS A 250 -0.35 7.82 41.08
CA LYS A 250 0.60 6.87 40.57
C LYS A 250 1.75 7.55 39.82
N PRO A 251 3.02 7.49 40.34
CA PRO A 251 4.15 8.20 39.72
C PRO A 251 4.38 7.88 38.24
N ASN A 252 4.17 6.60 37.86
CA ASN A 252 4.37 6.19 36.47
C ASN A 252 3.32 6.81 35.52
N LEU A 253 2.07 6.90 35.93
CA LEU A 253 1.00 7.54 35.16
C LEU A 253 1.22 9.06 35.12
N GLN A 254 1.68 9.66 36.23
CA GLN A 254 2.03 11.09 36.28
C GLN A 254 3.13 11.42 35.25
N ARG A 255 4.20 10.59 35.16
CA ARG A 255 5.25 10.77 34.15
C ARG A 255 4.70 10.69 32.72
N VAL A 256 3.88 9.67 32.44
CA VAL A 256 3.27 9.50 31.11
C VAL A 256 2.38 10.67 30.74
N ARG A 257 1.57 11.17 31.69
CA ARG A 257 0.77 12.39 31.51
C ARG A 257 1.65 13.60 31.17
N ASP A 258 2.69 13.83 31.94
CA ASP A 258 3.56 15.00 31.78
C ASP A 258 4.30 14.94 30.42
N TRP A 259 4.76 13.77 30.00
CA TRP A 259 5.34 13.59 28.67
C TRP A 259 4.31 13.76 27.55
N PHE A 260 3.08 13.30 27.76
CA PHE A 260 1.97 13.53 26.83
C PHE A 260 1.66 15.01 26.69
N ILE A 261 1.61 15.77 27.82
CA ILE A 261 1.40 17.21 27.83
C ILE A 261 2.57 17.91 27.13
N PHE A 262 3.81 17.54 27.42
CA PHE A 262 4.98 18.09 26.76
C PHE A 262 4.89 17.89 25.23
N SER A 263 4.54 16.68 24.79
CA SER A 263 4.32 16.38 23.38
C SER A 263 3.13 17.16 22.78
N THR A 264 2.09 17.44 23.57
CA THR A 264 0.94 18.27 23.17
C THR A 264 1.34 19.72 22.89
N PHE A 265 2.32 20.25 23.62
CA PHE A 265 2.79 21.65 23.45
C PHE A 265 3.97 21.80 22.48
N THR A 266 4.61 20.70 22.08
CA THR A 266 5.79 20.72 21.20
C THR A 266 5.55 20.02 19.87
N GLY A 267 4.51 19.18 19.76
CA GLY A 267 4.25 18.37 18.57
C GLY A 267 5.30 17.27 18.34
N LEU A 268 6.20 17.01 19.29
CA LEU A 268 7.21 15.95 19.18
C LEU A 268 6.55 14.57 19.31
N ALA A 269 6.88 13.67 18.38
CA ALA A 269 6.47 12.28 18.47
C ALA A 269 7.33 11.52 19.49
N TYR A 270 6.85 10.37 19.97
CA TYR A 270 7.59 9.52 20.91
C TYR A 270 9.06 9.30 20.53
N ALA A 271 9.32 8.99 19.27
CA ALA A 271 10.66 8.71 18.79
C ALA A 271 11.60 9.94 18.89
N ASP A 272 11.07 11.15 18.61
CA ASP A 272 11.81 12.40 18.70
C ASP A 272 11.99 12.80 20.18
N LEU A 273 10.93 12.64 20.98
CA LEU A 273 10.99 12.92 22.41
C LEU A 273 11.99 12.01 23.16
N LYS A 274 12.08 10.73 22.77
CA LYS A 274 13.02 9.77 23.36
C LYS A 274 14.48 10.13 23.14
N ARG A 275 14.79 10.80 22.04
CA ARG A 275 16.17 11.22 21.72
C ARG A 275 16.49 12.66 22.04
N LEU A 276 15.46 13.45 22.43
CA LEU A 276 15.63 14.85 22.78
C LEU A 276 16.69 15.03 23.89
N SER A 277 17.70 15.83 23.58
CA SER A 277 18.85 16.09 24.45
C SER A 277 18.94 17.54 24.87
N VAL A 278 19.80 17.84 25.84
CA VAL A 278 20.08 19.21 26.26
C VAL A 278 20.69 20.04 25.15
N ASN A 279 21.41 19.41 24.22
CA ASN A 279 22.03 20.07 23.06
C ASN A 279 21.01 20.50 21.99
N ASP A 280 19.81 19.93 22.02
CA ASP A 280 18.72 20.31 21.11
C ASP A 280 17.95 21.54 21.62
N ILE A 281 18.24 22.03 22.83
CA ILE A 281 17.55 23.15 23.47
C ILE A 281 18.51 24.33 23.58
N THR A 282 18.10 25.46 23.01
CA THR A 282 18.88 26.71 23.03
C THR A 282 18.08 27.85 23.59
N GLN A 283 18.75 28.76 24.27
CA GLN A 283 18.16 30.03 24.70
C GLN A 283 18.59 31.15 23.72
N ALA A 284 17.62 31.89 23.21
CA ALA A 284 17.88 33.07 22.38
C ALA A 284 18.23 34.29 23.25
N GLU A 285 18.74 35.33 22.61
CA GLU A 285 19.18 36.60 23.28
C GLU A 285 18.02 37.30 24.04
N ASP A 286 16.78 37.09 23.56
CA ASP A 286 15.57 37.61 24.21
C ASP A 286 15.09 36.76 25.42
N GLY A 287 15.89 35.78 25.84
CA GLY A 287 15.60 34.86 26.93
C GLY A 287 14.63 33.74 26.59
N THR A 288 14.11 33.66 25.37
CA THR A 288 13.18 32.60 24.96
C THR A 288 13.91 31.30 24.65
N TRP A 289 13.26 30.18 24.89
CA TRP A 289 13.82 28.84 24.70
C TRP A 289 13.26 28.17 23.45
N TRP A 290 14.12 27.46 22.73
CA TRP A 290 13.82 26.83 21.47
C TRP A 290 14.33 25.40 21.40
N ILE A 291 13.56 24.51 20.77
CA ILE A 291 14.01 23.17 20.36
C ILE A 291 14.39 23.21 18.88
N HIS A 292 15.59 22.72 18.57
CA HIS A 292 16.10 22.51 17.23
C HIS A 292 16.42 21.03 17.05
N ILE A 293 15.58 20.31 16.32
CA ILE A 293 15.72 18.86 16.14
C ILE A 293 15.43 18.45 14.69
N LYS A 294 16.12 17.44 14.19
CA LYS A 294 15.72 16.76 12.97
C LYS A 294 14.77 15.62 13.32
N ARG A 295 13.62 15.52 12.64
CA ARG A 295 12.66 14.45 12.86
C ARG A 295 13.24 13.08 12.49
N GLN A 296 13.14 12.09 13.35
CA GLN A 296 13.65 10.74 13.08
C GLN A 296 13.02 10.10 11.85
N LYS A 297 11.73 10.34 11.62
CA LYS A 297 10.98 9.70 10.54
C LYS A 297 11.25 10.30 9.16
N THR A 298 11.51 11.60 9.07
CA THR A 298 11.55 12.37 7.81
C THR A 298 12.89 13.04 7.56
N ASP A 299 13.80 13.01 8.52
CA ASP A 299 15.06 13.76 8.57
C ASP A 299 14.89 15.28 8.32
N THR A 300 13.68 15.80 8.55
CA THR A 300 13.32 17.19 8.31
C THR A 300 13.61 18.02 9.56
N PRO A 301 14.21 19.21 9.43
CA PRO A 301 14.38 20.14 10.55
C PRO A 301 13.02 20.54 11.14
N SER A 302 12.97 20.61 12.46
CA SER A 302 11.81 21.07 13.25
C SER A 302 12.32 22.06 14.28
N VAL A 303 11.73 23.26 14.29
CA VAL A 303 12.08 24.36 15.19
C VAL A 303 10.83 24.74 15.97
N ILE A 304 10.91 24.66 17.30
CA ILE A 304 9.75 24.81 18.17
C ILE A 304 10.12 25.76 19.31
N LYS A 305 9.37 26.85 19.47
CA LYS A 305 9.48 27.73 20.63
C LYS A 305 8.84 27.08 21.85
N LEU A 306 9.57 27.01 22.95
CA LEU A 306 9.06 26.46 24.19
C LEU A 306 8.21 27.49 24.92
N LEU A 307 7.00 27.11 25.29
CA LEU A 307 6.10 27.85 26.15
C LEU A 307 6.35 27.46 27.60
N ASP A 308 5.70 28.14 28.55
CA ASP A 308 5.89 27.94 30.01
C ASP A 308 5.63 26.49 30.45
N VAL A 309 4.59 25.83 29.91
CA VAL A 309 4.22 24.47 30.32
C VAL A 309 5.32 23.44 30.00
N PRO A 310 5.86 23.37 28.80
CA PRO A 310 7.03 22.52 28.50
C PRO A 310 8.24 22.86 29.37
N LEU A 311 8.54 24.13 29.61
CA LEU A 311 9.67 24.53 30.45
C LEU A 311 9.53 24.03 31.90
N ARG A 312 8.34 24.12 32.48
CA ARG A 312 8.06 23.59 33.83
C ARG A 312 8.21 22.08 33.88
N ILE A 313 7.81 21.36 32.84
CA ILE A 313 7.99 19.92 32.77
C ILE A 313 9.48 19.54 32.65
N ILE A 314 10.26 20.27 31.85
CA ILE A 314 11.72 20.09 31.76
C ILE A 314 12.37 20.27 33.12
N GLU A 315 12.02 21.33 33.84
CA GLU A 315 12.58 21.64 35.16
C GLU A 315 12.17 20.60 36.20
N LYS A 316 10.90 20.13 36.18
CA LYS A 316 10.40 19.08 37.10
C LYS A 316 11.25 17.78 37.00
N TYR A 317 11.67 17.37 35.80
CA TYR A 317 12.42 16.13 35.57
C TYR A 317 13.93 16.34 35.44
N LYS A 318 14.44 17.55 35.75
CA LYS A 318 15.86 17.91 35.61
C LYS A 318 16.79 16.99 36.39
N HIS A 319 16.42 16.64 37.63
CA HIS A 319 17.22 15.81 38.52
C HIS A 319 17.13 14.30 38.20
N GLU A 320 16.19 13.89 37.37
CA GLU A 320 16.04 12.50 36.95
C GLU A 320 16.76 12.20 35.62
N ARG A 321 17.46 13.15 35.00
CA ARG A 321 18.13 13.00 33.72
C ARG A 321 19.26 11.96 33.79
N GLN A 322 19.37 11.19 32.71
CA GLN A 322 20.48 10.27 32.49
C GLN A 322 21.27 10.71 31.25
N GLY A 323 22.53 11.10 31.46
CA GLY A 323 23.36 11.65 30.40
C GLY A 323 22.80 12.97 29.85
N ASP A 324 22.81 13.11 28.55
CA ASP A 324 22.34 14.30 27.82
C ASP A 324 20.83 14.32 27.56
N LYS A 325 20.08 13.25 27.90
CA LYS A 325 18.65 13.15 27.61
C LYS A 325 17.82 14.07 28.51
N ILE A 326 16.81 14.71 27.90
CA ILE A 326 15.85 15.55 28.68
C ILE A 326 14.93 14.66 29.52
N PHE A 327 14.48 13.53 28.97
CA PHE A 327 13.58 12.58 29.64
C PHE A 327 14.06 11.14 29.51
N ASN A 328 13.89 10.37 30.58
CA ASN A 328 14.11 8.92 30.59
C ASN A 328 12.80 8.19 30.25
N LEU A 329 12.40 8.23 28.96
CA LEU A 329 11.15 7.63 28.53
C LEU A 329 11.17 6.11 28.65
N TYR A 330 10.04 5.57 29.08
CA TYR A 330 9.81 4.11 29.07
C TYR A 330 9.96 3.52 27.66
N CYS A 331 10.17 2.21 27.57
CA CYS A 331 10.09 1.53 26.28
C CYS A 331 8.68 1.72 25.66
N ARG A 332 8.61 1.58 24.36
CA ARG A 332 7.38 1.90 23.60
C ARG A 332 6.18 1.09 24.06
N GLU A 333 6.38 -0.20 24.31
CA GLU A 333 5.34 -1.13 24.72
C GLU A 333 4.77 -0.74 26.09
N TYR A 334 5.63 -0.44 27.05
CA TYR A 334 5.22 -0.03 28.39
C TYR A 334 4.56 1.34 28.40
N LEU A 335 5.07 2.29 27.60
CA LEU A 335 4.42 3.58 27.41
C LEU A 335 2.99 3.46 26.84
N ILE A 336 2.79 2.57 25.84
CA ILE A 336 1.47 2.32 25.27
C ILE A 336 0.52 1.77 26.34
N LYS A 337 0.98 0.79 27.14
CA LYS A 337 0.19 0.21 28.23
C LYS A 337 -0.24 1.29 29.26
N LEU A 338 0.72 2.07 29.76
CA LEU A 338 0.43 3.13 30.73
C LEU A 338 -0.42 4.26 30.16
N THR A 339 -0.24 4.61 28.88
CA THR A 339 -1.10 5.60 28.20
C THR A 339 -2.54 5.12 28.11
N HIS A 340 -2.75 3.82 27.86
CA HIS A 340 -4.09 3.22 27.82
C HIS A 340 -4.70 3.19 29.23
N GLU A 341 -3.94 2.75 30.24
CA GLU A 341 -4.36 2.76 31.64
C GLU A 341 -4.78 4.18 32.10
N LEU A 342 -3.98 5.18 31.74
CA LEU A 342 -4.30 6.59 32.01
C LEU A 342 -5.60 7.02 31.29
N GLY A 343 -5.82 6.55 30.07
CA GLY A 343 -7.05 6.82 29.33
C GLY A 343 -8.28 6.18 29.97
N GLU A 344 -8.16 4.94 30.43
CA GLU A 344 -9.26 4.23 31.14
C GLU A 344 -9.62 4.92 32.46
N GLU A 345 -8.63 5.37 33.24
CA GLU A 345 -8.84 6.04 34.53
C GLU A 345 -9.69 7.31 34.37
N TYR A 346 -9.54 8.03 33.25
CA TYR A 346 -10.27 9.27 32.97
C TYR A 346 -11.43 9.13 31.97
N GLY A 347 -11.68 7.94 31.46
CA GLY A 347 -12.72 7.69 30.46
C GLY A 347 -12.39 8.21 29.06
N PHE A 348 -11.11 8.41 28.74
CA PHE A 348 -10.64 8.90 27.44
C PHE A 348 -10.06 7.77 26.58
N ASP A 349 -10.33 7.76 25.28
CA ASP A 349 -9.53 6.98 24.33
C ASP A 349 -8.18 7.68 24.13
N LEU A 350 -7.18 7.34 24.97
CA LEU A 350 -5.88 7.99 24.99
C LEU A 350 -4.82 7.14 24.27
N THR A 351 -4.12 7.76 23.34
CA THR A 351 -2.91 7.21 22.74
C THR A 351 -1.84 8.30 22.69
N PHE A 352 -0.58 7.95 22.91
CA PHE A 352 0.49 8.95 22.94
C PHE A 352 0.57 9.79 21.65
N HIS A 353 0.20 9.22 20.52
CA HIS A 353 0.18 9.94 19.24
C HIS A 353 -0.88 11.04 19.17
N LYS A 354 -1.94 11.01 20.00
CA LYS A 354 -2.92 12.09 20.09
C LYS A 354 -2.31 13.41 20.57
N ALA A 355 -1.19 13.37 21.28
CA ALA A 355 -0.46 14.57 21.70
C ALA A 355 -0.03 15.43 20.49
N CYS A 356 0.58 14.83 19.46
CA CYS A 356 0.94 15.55 18.24
C CYS A 356 -0.30 16.10 17.50
N HIS A 357 -1.42 15.39 17.56
CA HIS A 357 -2.68 15.88 17.01
C HIS A 357 -3.26 17.05 17.80
N ASN A 358 -3.16 17.02 19.15
CA ASN A 358 -3.55 18.15 20.00
C ASN A 358 -2.70 19.38 19.70
N PHE A 359 -1.38 19.22 19.52
CA PHE A 359 -0.50 20.31 19.10
C PHE A 359 -0.99 20.95 17.80
N GLY A 360 -1.15 20.15 16.75
CA GLY A 360 -1.59 20.66 15.44
C GLY A 360 -2.99 21.28 15.45
N THR A 361 -3.91 20.77 16.29
CA THR A 361 -5.29 21.27 16.33
C THR A 361 -5.46 22.37 17.39
N HIS A 362 -5.25 22.04 18.66
CA HIS A 362 -5.61 22.93 19.77
C HIS A 362 -4.56 23.99 20.08
N MET A 363 -3.26 23.60 20.04
CA MET A 363 -2.19 24.50 20.46
C MET A 363 -1.71 25.44 19.35
N THR A 364 -2.04 25.15 18.09
CA THR A 364 -1.56 25.94 16.95
C THR A 364 -2.68 26.43 16.04
N LEU A 365 -3.29 25.58 15.21
CA LEU A 365 -4.26 26.03 14.20
C LEU A 365 -5.51 26.68 14.78
N SER A 366 -6.06 26.15 15.87
CA SER A 366 -7.20 26.78 16.57
C SER A 366 -6.85 28.12 17.22
N MET A 367 -5.56 28.37 17.50
CA MET A 367 -5.06 29.65 18.05
C MET A 367 -4.58 30.60 16.94
N GLY A 368 -4.84 30.29 15.66
CA GLY A 368 -4.54 31.18 14.55
C GLY A 368 -3.12 31.08 13.99
N VAL A 369 -2.32 30.08 14.40
CA VAL A 369 -1.01 29.85 13.79
C VAL A 369 -1.19 29.36 12.34
N PRO A 370 -0.53 29.97 11.33
CA PRO A 370 -0.66 29.58 9.94
C PRO A 370 -0.26 28.11 9.71
N LEU A 371 -0.94 27.45 8.76
CA LEU A 371 -0.73 26.04 8.46
C LEU A 371 0.71 25.72 8.06
N GLU A 372 1.34 26.62 7.31
CA GLU A 372 2.74 26.52 6.85
C GLU A 372 3.70 26.55 8.04
N THR A 373 3.44 27.42 9.00
CA THR A 373 4.23 27.52 10.25
C THR A 373 4.10 26.24 11.06
N VAL A 374 2.88 25.71 11.22
CA VAL A 374 2.63 24.44 11.92
C VAL A 374 3.33 23.28 11.19
N SER A 375 3.26 23.27 9.86
CA SER A 375 3.93 22.24 9.03
C SER A 375 5.45 22.25 9.27
N LYS A 376 6.07 23.42 9.32
CA LYS A 376 7.50 23.60 9.62
C LYS A 376 7.84 23.18 11.06
N MET A 377 7.04 23.58 12.04
CA MET A 377 7.21 23.20 13.45
C MET A 377 7.11 21.67 13.63
N MET A 378 6.19 21.02 12.93
CA MET A 378 6.02 19.57 12.97
C MET A 378 7.00 18.80 12.07
N GLY A 379 7.86 19.47 11.30
CA GLY A 379 8.82 18.85 10.40
C GLY A 379 8.16 17.98 9.33
N HIS A 380 7.05 18.45 8.74
CA HIS A 380 6.39 17.75 7.65
C HIS A 380 7.01 18.17 6.31
N THR A 381 7.37 17.18 5.48
CA THR A 381 7.88 17.41 4.12
C THR A 381 6.78 17.81 3.15
N ASN A 382 5.52 17.49 3.46
CA ASN A 382 4.35 17.82 2.64
C ASN A 382 3.26 18.43 3.53
N ILE A 383 2.81 19.62 3.16
CA ILE A 383 1.78 20.39 3.86
C ILE A 383 0.44 19.63 3.96
N THR A 384 0.14 18.75 3.01
CA THR A 384 -1.07 17.88 3.06
C THR A 384 -1.11 17.00 4.31
N THR A 385 0.06 16.68 4.88
CA THR A 385 0.15 15.96 6.15
C THR A 385 -0.36 16.83 7.31
N THR A 386 -0.18 18.14 7.23
CA THR A 386 -0.65 19.11 8.25
C THR A 386 -2.13 19.45 8.07
N GLN A 387 -2.64 19.40 6.84
CA GLN A 387 -4.07 19.66 6.55
C GLN A 387 -5.03 18.70 7.27
N ILE A 388 -4.55 17.53 7.71
CA ILE A 388 -5.36 16.61 8.53
C ILE A 388 -5.79 17.23 9.89
N TYR A 389 -5.09 18.24 10.36
CA TYR A 389 -5.40 18.98 11.59
C TYR A 389 -6.29 20.20 11.33
N ALA A 390 -6.34 20.69 10.11
CA ALA A 390 -7.06 21.89 9.71
C ALA A 390 -8.54 21.56 9.43
N GLN A 391 -9.32 21.32 10.50
CA GLN A 391 -10.77 21.36 10.41
C GLN A 391 -11.22 22.82 10.62
N VAL A 392 -11.42 23.53 9.51
CA VAL A 392 -11.97 24.89 9.54
C VAL A 392 -13.44 24.79 9.93
N THR A 393 -13.78 25.25 11.12
CA THR A 393 -15.19 25.37 11.58
C THR A 393 -15.76 26.72 11.18
N ASP A 394 -17.09 26.81 11.02
CA ASP A 394 -17.78 28.09 10.77
C ASP A 394 -17.42 29.14 11.83
N LYS A 395 -17.25 28.71 13.08
CA LYS A 395 -16.78 29.57 14.19
C LYS A 395 -15.40 30.16 13.88
N LYS A 396 -14.47 29.35 13.36
CA LYS A 396 -13.12 29.84 13.02
C LYS A 396 -13.16 30.84 11.87
N VAL A 397 -14.01 30.59 10.85
CA VAL A 397 -14.23 31.53 9.74
C VAL A 397 -14.74 32.86 10.29
N ASP A 398 -15.72 32.85 11.20
CA ASP A 398 -16.27 34.07 11.83
C ASP A 398 -15.21 34.84 12.64
N GLU A 399 -14.40 34.14 13.43
CA GLU A 399 -13.30 34.74 14.21
C GLU A 399 -12.24 35.37 13.30
N ASP A 400 -11.82 34.68 12.23
CA ASP A 400 -10.83 35.19 11.28
C ASP A 400 -11.37 36.39 10.50
N MET A 401 -12.65 36.39 10.13
CA MET A 401 -13.29 37.52 9.47
C MET A 401 -13.47 38.73 10.39
N LYS A 402 -13.73 38.51 11.70
CA LYS A 402 -13.74 39.59 12.70
C LYS A 402 -12.37 40.24 12.81
N ARG A 403 -11.31 39.42 12.92
CA ARG A 403 -9.94 39.93 12.99
C ARG A 403 -9.55 40.68 11.71
N LEU A 404 -9.92 40.17 10.53
CA LEU A 404 -9.72 40.86 9.26
C LEU A 404 -10.43 42.21 9.26
N LYS A 405 -11.68 42.29 9.73
CA LYS A 405 -12.43 43.53 9.88
C LYS A 405 -11.74 44.54 10.77
N GLU A 406 -11.18 44.10 11.90
CA GLU A 406 -10.42 44.97 12.82
C GLU A 406 -9.15 45.52 12.16
N VAL A 407 -8.38 44.66 11.47
CA VAL A 407 -7.15 45.09 10.78
C VAL A 407 -7.47 46.05 9.62
N THR A 408 -8.57 45.85 8.90
CA THR A 408 -8.96 46.68 7.76
C THR A 408 -9.69 47.96 8.16
N ALA A 409 -10.26 48.03 9.36
CA ALA A 409 -10.98 49.20 9.85
C ALA A 409 -10.10 50.48 9.94
N GLY A 410 -8.79 50.33 10.07
CA GLY A 410 -7.80 51.45 10.07
C GLY A 410 -7.29 51.81 8.65
N GLN A 411 -7.59 51.01 7.65
CA GLN A 411 -7.19 51.29 6.28
C GLN A 411 -8.34 51.95 5.54
N LYS A 412 -8.15 53.24 5.15
CA LYS A 412 -9.10 53.90 4.22
C LYS A 412 -8.99 53.20 2.85
N ILE A 413 -9.73 52.13 2.67
CA ILE A 413 -9.91 51.54 1.37
C ILE A 413 -10.93 52.43 0.66
N ASN A 414 -10.46 53.32 -0.22
CA ASN A 414 -11.31 54.08 -1.09
C ASN A 414 -11.92 53.11 -2.14
N ILE A 415 -13.01 52.50 -1.78
CA ILE A 415 -13.94 51.97 -2.77
C ILE A 415 -14.68 53.15 -3.34
N TYR A 416 -14.80 53.26 -4.67
CA TYR A 416 -15.66 54.23 -5.34
C TYR A 416 -16.96 54.33 -4.57
N GLU A 417 -17.25 55.52 -4.03
CA GLU A 417 -18.54 55.86 -3.40
C GLU A 417 -19.65 55.99 -4.47
N GLU A 418 -19.84 54.98 -5.29
CA GLU A 418 -21.11 54.81 -5.93
C GLU A 418 -22.07 54.19 -4.90
N ASP A 419 -23.04 55.00 -4.57
CA ASP A 419 -24.10 54.89 -3.62
C ASP A 419 -24.64 53.44 -3.49
N LEU A 420 -24.06 52.64 -2.60
CA LEU A 420 -24.51 51.29 -2.27
C LEU A 420 -25.90 51.29 -1.62
N SER A 421 -26.49 52.49 -1.37
CA SER A 421 -27.84 52.68 -0.83
C SER A 421 -28.91 52.21 -1.82
N ASN A 422 -28.59 52.13 -3.13
CA ASN A 422 -29.52 51.76 -4.20
C ASN A 422 -29.48 50.29 -4.60
N LEU A 423 -28.70 49.43 -3.90
CA LEU A 423 -28.75 48.02 -4.18
C LEU A 423 -30.08 47.39 -3.76
N PRO A 424 -30.79 46.65 -4.65
CA PRO A 424 -32.05 46.04 -4.31
C PRO A 424 -31.87 45.04 -3.18
N LYS A 425 -32.57 45.26 -2.07
CA LYS A 425 -32.59 44.34 -0.91
C LYS A 425 -33.00 42.95 -1.42
N ARG A 426 -32.07 41.99 -1.35
CA ARG A 426 -32.32 40.59 -1.73
C ARG A 426 -33.54 40.07 -0.96
N ARG A 427 -34.66 39.81 -1.66
CA ARG A 427 -35.81 39.12 -1.10
C ARG A 427 -35.36 37.76 -0.55
N ARG A 428 -35.50 37.59 0.76
CA ARG A 428 -35.33 36.24 1.40
C ARG A 428 -36.30 35.31 0.70
N ARG A 429 -35.77 34.32 -0.05
CA ARG A 429 -36.57 33.17 -0.49
C ARG A 429 -37.05 32.48 0.79
N LYS A 430 -38.39 32.51 1.02
CA LYS A 430 -39.00 31.61 2.01
C LYS A 430 -38.72 30.18 1.54
N SER A 431 -38.02 29.40 2.35
CA SER A 431 -37.93 27.96 2.18
C SER A 431 -39.36 27.41 2.27
N ALA A 432 -39.88 26.86 1.19
CA ALA A 432 -41.04 26.00 1.25
C ALA A 432 -40.66 24.71 1.99
N VAL A 433 -41.52 24.35 2.90
CA VAL A 433 -41.57 23.14 3.72
C VAL A 433 -41.60 21.90 2.86
#